data_0736c2fd357625ce9cb074a0064aabbf
#
_entry.id   0736c2fd357625ce9cb074a0064aabbf
#
_cell.length_a   1.000
_cell.length_b   1.000
_cell.length_c   1.000
_cell.angle_alpha   90.00
_cell.angle_beta   90.00
_cell.angle_gamma   90.00
#
_symmetry.space_group_name_H-M   'P 1'
#
loop_
_entity.id
_entity.type
_entity.pdbx_description
1 polymer ?
#
loop_
_entity_poly.entity_id
_entity_poly.type
_entity_poly.pdbx_seq_one_letter_code
_entity_poly.pdbx_strand_id
1 'polypeptide(L)'
;MYYDGTKLLSLKDADGNKPEIYLCVGNRTAGKTVFFKRLCLNNFIQGKGKFVLLYRFNYELSSCADMFFRDIRPLFFENGELTARPVAKGLFYELYYNEKSCGFAIALSNADPLKKYSSYFNEVENVFLDEFQSETNHYCPDEIRKFQSIHVTIARGKGKQYRYVRTILASNSVTMLNPYYKSIGIHKMLRNDTKFLRGHGWVMEQTFNESASKSLSSSGFSKAFDDGYSDYASQNVYLNDNETFIEHIKGKCRYIATIKHGQKYYAIREFFEDGIVYVNDCLLYTSPSPRDS
;
A
#
# COMPACT_ATOMS: atom_id res chain seq x y z
N MET A 1 3.33 -19.23 -9.76
CA MET A 1 2.09 -19.37 -8.94
C MET A 1 1.73 -17.98 -8.44
N TYR A 2 0.47 -17.57 -8.55
CA TYR A 2 0.03 -16.25 -8.05
C TYR A 2 -0.02 -16.22 -6.51
N TYR A 3 0.03 -15.03 -5.96
CA TYR A 3 -0.10 -14.78 -4.53
C TYR A 3 -1.40 -15.40 -3.97
N ASP A 4 -1.29 -16.04 -2.81
CA ASP A 4 -2.42 -16.55 -2.03
C ASP A 4 -2.44 -15.87 -0.65
N GLY A 5 -3.40 -14.97 -0.46
CA GLY A 5 -3.61 -14.22 0.79
C GLY A 5 -4.39 -14.97 1.86
N THR A 6 -4.70 -16.26 1.67
CA THR A 6 -5.49 -17.04 2.64
C THR A 6 -4.82 -17.04 4.02
N LYS A 7 -3.50 -17.15 4.08
CA LYS A 7 -2.75 -17.11 5.33
C LYS A 7 -2.92 -15.76 6.03
N LEU A 8 -2.72 -14.65 5.31
CA LEU A 8 -2.91 -13.30 5.85
C LEU A 8 -4.32 -13.13 6.44
N LEU A 9 -5.35 -13.55 5.67
CA LEU A 9 -6.75 -13.42 6.07
C LEU A 9 -7.15 -14.30 7.28
N SER A 10 -6.37 -15.34 7.59
CA SER A 10 -6.58 -16.23 8.73
C SER A 10 -5.91 -15.73 10.02
N LEU A 11 -5.05 -14.71 9.94
CA LEU A 11 -4.33 -14.22 11.09
C LEU A 11 -5.25 -13.49 12.08
N LYS A 12 -4.85 -13.55 13.34
CA LYS A 12 -5.38 -12.74 14.42
C LYS A 12 -4.45 -11.55 14.65
N ASP A 13 -5.00 -10.45 15.15
CA ASP A 13 -4.22 -9.29 15.57
C ASP A 13 -3.40 -9.56 16.85
N ALA A 14 -2.73 -8.55 17.38
CA ALA A 14 -1.92 -8.69 18.61
C ALA A 14 -2.75 -9.04 19.84
N ASP A 15 -4.05 -8.71 19.85
CA ASP A 15 -4.99 -8.98 20.95
C ASP A 15 -5.71 -10.33 20.79
N GLY A 16 -5.42 -11.10 19.74
CA GLY A 16 -6.09 -12.36 19.42
C GLY A 16 -7.45 -12.20 18.75
N ASN A 17 -7.82 -10.98 18.38
CA ASN A 17 -9.09 -10.68 17.71
C ASN A 17 -8.98 -10.81 16.19
N LYS A 18 -10.12 -10.75 15.51
CA LYS A 18 -10.18 -10.64 14.07
C LYS A 18 -9.79 -9.23 13.66
N PRO A 19 -8.71 -9.04 12.86
CA PRO A 19 -8.28 -7.70 12.44
C PRO A 19 -9.32 -7.01 11.56
N GLU A 20 -9.38 -5.70 11.62
CA GLU A 20 -10.13 -4.90 10.64
C GLU A 20 -9.26 -4.50 9.45
N ILE A 21 -7.95 -4.31 9.65
CA ILE A 21 -7.02 -3.87 8.63
C ILE A 21 -6.04 -5.00 8.28
N TYR A 22 -5.95 -5.30 6.99
CA TYR A 22 -5.04 -6.28 6.42
C TYR A 22 -4.14 -5.60 5.40
N LEU A 23 -2.82 -5.61 5.64
CA LEU A 23 -1.84 -5.03 4.72
C LEU A 23 -1.06 -6.15 4.02
N CYS A 24 -0.94 -6.04 2.70
CA CYS A 24 -0.18 -6.97 1.88
C CYS A 24 0.82 -6.19 1.02
N VAL A 25 2.10 -6.39 1.27
CA VAL A 25 3.17 -5.69 0.55
C VAL A 25 4.16 -6.71 0.00
N GLY A 26 4.67 -6.46 -1.19
CA GLY A 26 5.62 -7.39 -1.81
C GLY A 26 6.03 -6.96 -3.21
N ASN A 27 6.84 -7.78 -3.88
CA ASN A 27 7.34 -7.49 -5.21
C ASN A 27 6.23 -7.34 -6.26
N ARG A 28 6.54 -6.68 -7.36
CA ARG A 28 5.62 -6.50 -8.50
C ARG A 28 5.24 -7.84 -9.11
N THR A 29 4.14 -7.85 -9.86
CA THR A 29 3.61 -9.02 -10.59
C THR A 29 3.32 -10.26 -9.74
N ALA A 30 3.45 -10.17 -8.41
CA ALA A 30 3.16 -11.28 -7.50
C ALA A 30 1.70 -11.77 -7.53
N GLY A 31 0.75 -10.94 -8.00
CA GLY A 31 -0.67 -11.28 -8.10
C GLY A 31 -1.52 -10.85 -6.91
N LYS A 32 -1.03 -9.95 -6.05
CA LYS A 32 -1.76 -9.40 -4.89
C LYS A 32 -3.10 -8.79 -5.30
N THR A 33 -3.07 -7.86 -6.26
CA THR A 33 -4.26 -7.20 -6.82
C THR A 33 -5.28 -8.19 -7.34
N VAL A 34 -4.83 -9.19 -8.11
CA VAL A 34 -5.68 -10.26 -8.67
C VAL A 34 -6.38 -11.04 -7.56
N PHE A 35 -5.64 -11.44 -6.53
CA PHE A 35 -6.19 -12.19 -5.40
C PHE A 35 -7.29 -11.39 -4.66
N PHE A 36 -7.03 -10.14 -4.30
CA PHE A 36 -7.98 -9.34 -3.52
C PHE A 36 -9.18 -8.85 -4.33
N LYS A 37 -8.99 -8.51 -5.61
CA LYS A 37 -10.12 -8.23 -6.52
C LYS A 37 -11.04 -9.46 -6.65
N ARG A 38 -10.47 -10.64 -6.87
CA ARG A 38 -11.23 -11.90 -6.91
C ARG A 38 -11.95 -12.18 -5.60
N LEU A 39 -11.30 -11.94 -4.47
CA LEU A 39 -11.91 -12.10 -3.14
C LEU A 39 -13.14 -11.20 -2.98
N CYS A 40 -13.05 -9.92 -3.35
CA CYS A 40 -14.15 -8.96 -3.26
C CYS A 40 -15.38 -9.43 -4.05
N LEU A 41 -15.20 -9.80 -5.32
CA LEU A 41 -16.30 -10.21 -6.18
C LEU A 41 -16.86 -11.59 -5.79
N ASN A 42 -16.01 -12.54 -5.41
CA ASN A 42 -16.47 -13.84 -4.90
C ASN A 42 -17.30 -13.71 -3.63
N ASN A 43 -16.90 -12.84 -2.70
CA ASN A 43 -17.68 -12.59 -1.50
C ASN A 43 -19.07 -12.04 -1.84
N PHE A 44 -19.17 -11.14 -2.79
CA PHE A 44 -20.47 -10.64 -3.27
C PHE A 44 -21.31 -11.75 -3.90
N ILE A 45 -20.76 -12.54 -4.82
CA ILE A 45 -21.45 -13.66 -5.50
C ILE A 45 -21.97 -14.69 -4.47
N GLN A 46 -21.21 -14.91 -3.38
CA GLN A 46 -21.59 -15.81 -2.28
C GLN A 46 -22.55 -15.17 -1.27
N GLY A 47 -23.05 -13.96 -1.52
CA GLY A 47 -23.97 -13.26 -0.61
C GLY A 47 -23.31 -12.74 0.68
N LYS A 48 -21.98 -12.63 0.73
CA LYS A 48 -21.22 -12.15 1.90
C LYS A 48 -21.07 -10.63 1.96
N GLY A 49 -21.92 -9.90 1.22
CA GLY A 49 -21.95 -8.44 1.21
C GLY A 49 -21.21 -7.79 0.03
N LYS A 50 -21.41 -6.50 -0.07
CA LYS A 50 -20.82 -5.64 -1.11
C LYS A 50 -19.39 -5.24 -0.75
N PHE A 51 -18.69 -4.61 -1.70
CA PHE A 51 -17.35 -4.10 -1.48
C PHE A 51 -17.22 -2.62 -1.89
N VAL A 52 -16.17 -1.97 -1.41
CA VAL A 52 -15.73 -0.65 -1.86
C VAL A 52 -14.32 -0.75 -2.43
N LEU A 53 -14.12 -0.21 -3.63
CA LEU A 53 -12.81 0.07 -4.18
C LEU A 53 -12.45 1.52 -3.85
N LEU A 54 -11.31 1.72 -3.19
CA LEU A 54 -10.79 3.05 -2.92
C LEU A 54 -9.76 3.45 -3.98
N TYR A 55 -9.89 4.68 -4.44
CA TYR A 55 -8.96 5.39 -5.30
C TYR A 55 -8.41 6.59 -4.54
N ARG A 56 -7.24 7.07 -4.89
CA ARG A 56 -6.66 8.22 -4.21
C ARG A 56 -7.31 9.52 -4.63
N PHE A 57 -7.46 9.72 -5.93
CA PHE A 57 -7.97 10.96 -6.49
C PHE A 57 -9.24 10.77 -7.32
N ASN A 58 -10.05 11.83 -7.43
CA ASN A 58 -11.30 11.79 -8.17
C ASN A 58 -11.10 11.57 -9.67
N TYR A 59 -9.99 12.02 -10.25
CA TYR A 59 -9.69 11.78 -11.65
C TYR A 59 -9.43 10.31 -11.97
N GLU A 60 -8.82 9.58 -11.04
CA GLU A 60 -8.66 8.12 -11.15
C GLU A 60 -10.01 7.44 -11.12
N LEU A 61 -10.87 7.86 -10.20
CA LEU A 61 -12.22 7.34 -10.07
C LEU A 61 -13.03 7.48 -11.37
N SER A 62 -13.05 8.67 -11.96
CA SER A 62 -13.81 8.95 -13.18
C SER A 62 -13.29 8.19 -14.41
N SER A 63 -12.00 7.87 -14.44
CA SER A 63 -11.39 7.15 -15.57
C SER A 63 -11.39 5.63 -15.42
N CYS A 64 -11.49 5.11 -14.19
CA CYS A 64 -11.29 3.68 -13.93
C CYS A 64 -12.51 2.94 -13.37
N ALA A 65 -13.56 3.67 -12.94
CA ALA A 65 -14.69 3.02 -12.27
C ALA A 65 -15.44 2.01 -13.18
N ASP A 66 -15.58 2.29 -14.46
CA ASP A 66 -16.20 1.40 -15.44
C ASP A 66 -15.31 0.25 -15.91
N MET A 67 -14.01 0.30 -15.57
CA MET A 67 -13.03 -0.72 -15.89
C MET A 67 -12.68 -1.61 -14.70
N PHE A 68 -13.40 -1.47 -13.58
CA PHE A 68 -13.12 -2.27 -12.40
C PHE A 68 -13.14 -3.77 -12.73
N PHE A 69 -12.13 -4.50 -12.25
CA PHE A 69 -11.97 -5.93 -12.45
C PHE A 69 -11.92 -6.42 -13.90
N ARG A 70 -11.78 -5.53 -14.89
CA ARG A 70 -11.65 -5.93 -16.30
C ARG A 70 -10.45 -6.86 -16.53
N ASP A 71 -9.38 -6.66 -15.79
CA ASP A 71 -8.15 -7.44 -15.82
C ASP A 71 -8.32 -8.89 -15.30
N ILE A 72 -9.22 -9.09 -14.34
CA ILE A 72 -9.46 -10.42 -13.76
C ILE A 72 -10.71 -11.12 -14.31
N ARG A 73 -11.58 -10.39 -15.01
CA ARG A 73 -12.81 -10.95 -15.57
C ARG A 73 -12.58 -12.18 -16.47
N PRO A 74 -11.70 -12.12 -17.48
CA PRO A 74 -11.47 -13.28 -18.36
C PRO A 74 -10.85 -14.48 -17.63
N LEU A 75 -10.23 -14.27 -16.48
CA LEU A 75 -9.59 -15.35 -15.72
C LEU A 75 -10.54 -16.09 -14.78
N PHE A 76 -11.56 -15.41 -14.27
CA PHE A 76 -12.39 -15.95 -13.17
C PHE A 76 -13.89 -15.70 -13.33
N PHE A 77 -14.30 -14.77 -14.19
CA PHE A 77 -15.67 -14.29 -14.32
C PHE A 77 -16.06 -14.06 -15.79
N GLU A 78 -15.66 -14.95 -16.67
CA GLU A 78 -15.75 -14.82 -18.13
C GLU A 78 -17.14 -14.40 -18.62
N ASN A 79 -18.19 -14.98 -18.05
CA ASN A 79 -19.58 -14.67 -18.39
C ASN A 79 -20.17 -13.50 -17.60
N GLY A 80 -19.37 -12.81 -16.79
CA GLY A 80 -19.82 -11.70 -15.97
C GLY A 80 -19.80 -10.37 -16.74
N GLU A 81 -20.88 -9.62 -16.67
CA GLU A 81 -20.93 -8.23 -17.13
C GLU A 81 -20.60 -7.29 -15.95
N LEU A 82 -19.68 -6.36 -16.19
CA LEU A 82 -19.25 -5.36 -15.23
C LEU A 82 -19.60 -3.97 -15.76
N THR A 83 -20.41 -3.23 -15.01
CA THR A 83 -20.79 -1.86 -15.33
C THR A 83 -20.66 -0.96 -14.11
N ALA A 84 -20.49 0.35 -14.31
CA ALA A 84 -20.44 1.34 -13.25
C ALA A 84 -21.36 2.53 -13.59
N ARG A 85 -22.04 3.05 -12.58
CA ARG A 85 -22.95 4.20 -12.73
C ARG A 85 -22.56 5.30 -11.76
N PRO A 86 -22.40 6.55 -12.23
CA PRO A 86 -22.10 7.67 -11.35
C PRO A 86 -23.26 7.97 -10.40
N VAL A 87 -22.95 8.23 -9.14
CA VAL A 87 -23.88 8.65 -8.10
C VAL A 87 -23.48 10.05 -7.63
N ALA A 88 -24.48 10.86 -7.26
CA ALA A 88 -24.28 12.21 -6.75
C ALA A 88 -23.36 13.07 -7.66
N LYS A 89 -23.65 13.10 -8.96
CA LYS A 89 -22.85 13.82 -9.99
C LYS A 89 -21.40 13.35 -10.08
N GLY A 90 -21.16 12.06 -9.90
CA GLY A 90 -19.82 11.48 -9.98
C GLY A 90 -18.97 11.59 -8.69
N LEU A 91 -19.61 11.92 -7.57
CA LEU A 91 -18.93 11.92 -6.26
C LEU A 91 -18.39 10.52 -5.90
N PHE A 92 -19.13 9.49 -6.26
CA PHE A 92 -18.74 8.08 -6.23
C PHE A 92 -19.49 7.33 -7.33
N TYR A 93 -19.09 6.08 -7.58
CA TYR A 93 -19.74 5.21 -8.55
C TYR A 93 -20.29 3.98 -7.86
N GLU A 94 -21.48 3.56 -8.28
CA GLU A 94 -22.04 2.25 -7.91
C GLU A 94 -21.65 1.24 -8.98
N LEU A 95 -21.13 0.10 -8.53
CA LEU A 95 -20.58 -0.97 -9.34
C LEU A 95 -21.58 -2.11 -9.45
N TYR A 96 -21.72 -2.66 -10.65
CA TYR A 96 -22.68 -3.71 -10.95
C TYR A 96 -21.98 -4.95 -11.53
N TYR A 97 -22.43 -6.11 -11.10
CA TYR A 97 -22.09 -7.41 -11.67
C TYR A 97 -23.38 -8.10 -12.09
N ASN A 98 -23.54 -8.38 -13.41
CA ASN A 98 -24.76 -8.91 -13.99
C ASN A 98 -26.00 -8.12 -13.52
N GLU A 99 -25.98 -6.81 -13.72
CA GLU A 99 -27.02 -5.84 -13.34
C GLU A 99 -27.33 -5.73 -11.83
N LYS A 100 -26.67 -6.52 -10.98
CA LYS A 100 -26.80 -6.43 -9.52
C LYS A 100 -25.75 -5.52 -8.94
N SER A 101 -26.17 -4.58 -8.09
CA SER A 101 -25.24 -3.70 -7.35
C SER A 101 -24.32 -4.54 -6.46
N CYS A 102 -23.03 -4.58 -6.81
CA CYS A 102 -22.03 -5.40 -6.12
C CYS A 102 -21.11 -4.59 -5.20
N GLY A 103 -21.05 -3.27 -5.39
CA GLY A 103 -20.14 -2.43 -4.60
C GLY A 103 -20.10 -0.99 -5.07
N PHE A 104 -19.06 -0.30 -4.63
CA PHE A 104 -18.86 1.12 -4.93
C PHE A 104 -17.39 1.41 -5.22
N ALA A 105 -17.15 2.45 -6.03
CA ALA A 105 -15.83 3.04 -6.21
C ALA A 105 -15.84 4.45 -5.63
N ILE A 106 -14.87 4.76 -4.76
CA ILE A 106 -14.81 5.98 -3.96
C ILE A 106 -13.39 6.55 -4.02
N ALA A 107 -13.25 7.87 -4.17
CA ALA A 107 -11.96 8.54 -4.05
C ALA A 107 -11.72 9.08 -2.63
N LEU A 108 -10.51 8.93 -2.10
CA LEU A 108 -10.10 9.48 -0.80
C LEU A 108 -10.25 11.01 -0.78
N SER A 109 -9.95 11.67 -1.91
CA SER A 109 -10.15 13.12 -2.06
C SER A 109 -11.59 13.58 -1.82
N ASN A 110 -12.58 12.70 -1.94
CA ASN A 110 -14.00 12.98 -1.80
C ASN A 110 -14.57 12.67 -0.38
N ALA A 111 -13.72 12.41 0.60
CA ALA A 111 -14.13 11.95 1.93
C ALA A 111 -15.18 12.84 2.65
N ASP A 112 -15.05 14.15 2.55
CA ASP A 112 -15.93 15.06 3.29
C ASP A 112 -17.38 15.06 2.79
N PRO A 113 -17.68 15.26 1.47
CA PRO A 113 -19.05 15.20 0.98
C PRO A 113 -19.66 13.79 1.10
N LEU A 114 -18.86 12.74 1.10
CA LEU A 114 -19.31 11.34 1.17
C LEU A 114 -20.07 11.02 2.47
N LYS A 115 -19.77 11.71 3.56
CA LYS A 115 -20.42 11.52 4.88
C LYS A 115 -21.96 11.57 4.84
N LYS A 116 -22.51 12.32 3.88
CA LYS A 116 -23.96 12.47 3.68
C LYS A 116 -24.62 11.24 3.03
N TYR A 117 -23.82 10.32 2.52
CA TYR A 117 -24.28 9.17 1.73
C TYR A 117 -24.04 7.82 2.46
N SER A 118 -23.86 7.84 3.77
CA SER A 118 -23.55 6.62 4.56
C SER A 118 -24.55 5.49 4.36
N SER A 119 -25.84 5.80 4.10
CA SER A 119 -26.89 4.79 3.87
C SER A 119 -26.65 3.90 2.65
N TYR A 120 -25.91 4.37 1.64
CA TYR A 120 -25.53 3.56 0.48
C TYR A 120 -24.61 2.39 0.85
N PHE A 121 -23.83 2.52 1.91
CA PHE A 121 -22.77 1.60 2.25
C PHE A 121 -23.15 0.54 3.30
N ASN A 122 -24.43 0.43 3.65
CA ASN A 122 -24.92 -0.45 4.69
C ASN A 122 -24.58 -1.94 4.47
N GLU A 123 -24.48 -2.37 3.21
CA GLU A 123 -24.18 -3.76 2.84
C GLU A 123 -22.70 -4.01 2.53
N VAL A 124 -21.84 -2.99 2.67
CA VAL A 124 -20.42 -3.12 2.40
C VAL A 124 -19.74 -3.88 3.53
N GLU A 125 -19.06 -4.97 3.20
CA GLU A 125 -18.34 -5.82 4.16
C GLU A 125 -16.82 -5.82 3.90
N ASN A 126 -16.41 -5.37 2.71
CA ASN A 126 -15.00 -5.30 2.33
C ASN A 126 -14.67 -3.94 1.72
N VAL A 127 -13.53 -3.38 2.10
CA VAL A 127 -12.91 -2.19 1.49
C VAL A 127 -11.56 -2.60 0.95
N PHE A 128 -11.24 -2.23 -0.27
CA PHE A 128 -9.96 -2.53 -0.89
C PHE A 128 -9.32 -1.27 -1.44
N LEU A 129 -8.13 -0.94 -0.97
CA LEU A 129 -7.25 0.09 -1.49
C LEU A 129 -6.03 -0.57 -2.10
N ASP A 130 -5.97 -0.58 -3.42
CA ASP A 130 -4.78 -1.02 -4.16
C ASP A 130 -3.78 0.14 -4.28
N GLU A 131 -2.50 -0.20 -4.34
CA GLU A 131 -1.40 0.78 -4.43
C GLU A 131 -1.45 1.86 -3.33
N PHE A 132 -1.68 1.45 -2.06
CA PHE A 132 -1.74 2.40 -0.95
C PHE A 132 -0.41 3.14 -0.73
N GLN A 133 0.73 2.57 -1.14
CA GLN A 133 2.00 3.28 -1.22
C GLN A 133 2.15 3.89 -2.62
N SER A 134 2.46 5.18 -2.68
CA SER A 134 2.70 5.89 -3.93
C SER A 134 4.18 5.83 -4.32
N GLU A 135 4.49 5.35 -5.51
CA GLU A 135 5.86 5.31 -6.04
C GLU A 135 6.48 6.71 -6.21
N THR A 136 5.63 7.69 -6.47
CA THR A 136 6.03 9.10 -6.67
C THR A 136 5.87 9.95 -5.41
N ASN A 137 5.59 9.32 -4.26
CA ASN A 137 5.27 10.00 -3.00
C ASN A 137 4.10 11.01 -3.10
N HIS A 138 3.19 10.79 -4.06
CA HIS A 138 2.03 11.66 -4.29
C HIS A 138 0.82 11.12 -3.54
N TYR A 139 0.52 11.72 -2.40
CA TYR A 139 -0.63 11.42 -1.56
C TYR A 139 -1.63 12.59 -1.58
N CYS A 140 -2.91 12.32 -1.35
CA CYS A 140 -3.85 13.43 -1.19
C CYS A 140 -3.64 14.12 0.17
N PRO A 141 -3.88 15.44 0.27
CA PRO A 141 -3.78 16.15 1.55
C PRO A 141 -4.60 15.45 2.64
N ASP A 142 -4.00 15.26 3.82
CA ASP A 142 -4.62 14.55 4.97
C ASP A 142 -5.12 13.13 4.64
N GLU A 143 -4.42 12.39 3.78
CA GLU A 143 -4.87 11.10 3.24
C GLU A 143 -5.31 10.12 4.33
N ILE A 144 -4.56 9.98 5.41
CA ILE A 144 -4.90 9.06 6.51
C ILE A 144 -6.19 9.46 7.20
N ARG A 145 -6.39 10.75 7.46
CA ARG A 145 -7.62 11.25 8.06
C ARG A 145 -8.83 11.02 7.15
N LYS A 146 -8.67 11.22 5.85
CA LYS A 146 -9.71 10.95 4.84
C LYS A 146 -10.03 9.46 4.75
N PHE A 147 -9.00 8.61 4.73
CA PHE A 147 -9.16 7.17 4.76
C PHE A 147 -9.95 6.71 6.00
N GLN A 148 -9.58 7.17 7.20
CA GLN A 148 -10.30 6.88 8.42
C GLN A 148 -11.75 7.39 8.37
N SER A 149 -11.97 8.60 7.86
CA SER A 149 -13.31 9.20 7.73
C SER A 149 -14.23 8.38 6.79
N ILE A 150 -13.70 7.88 5.68
CA ILE A 150 -14.43 7.02 4.74
C ILE A 150 -14.75 5.69 5.43
N HIS A 151 -13.77 5.06 6.09
CA HIS A 151 -13.99 3.79 6.79
C HIS A 151 -15.11 3.93 7.83
N VAL A 152 -15.07 4.94 8.68
CA VAL A 152 -16.13 5.20 9.68
C VAL A 152 -17.49 5.47 9.02
N THR A 153 -17.52 6.15 7.87
CA THR A 153 -18.75 6.40 7.11
C THR A 153 -19.36 5.09 6.59
N ILE A 154 -18.53 4.17 6.10
CA ILE A 154 -18.93 2.84 5.62
C ILE A 154 -19.34 1.92 6.78
N ALA A 155 -18.63 1.99 7.90
CA ALA A 155 -18.86 1.12 9.06
C ALA A 155 -20.12 1.47 9.87
N ARG A 156 -20.81 2.56 9.55
CA ARG A 156 -22.12 2.91 10.14
C ARG A 156 -23.24 2.14 9.43
N GLY A 157 -24.34 1.88 10.15
CA GLY A 157 -25.56 1.33 9.55
C GLY A 157 -25.98 -0.03 10.08
N LYS A 158 -27.01 -0.61 9.50
CA LYS A 158 -27.67 -1.85 9.97
C LYS A 158 -28.11 -1.78 11.45
N GLY A 159 -28.51 -0.60 11.92
CA GLY A 159 -28.92 -0.40 13.32
C GLY A 159 -27.77 -0.39 14.34
N LYS A 160 -26.53 -0.40 13.89
CA LYS A 160 -25.33 -0.31 14.74
C LYS A 160 -24.61 1.03 14.56
N GLN A 161 -24.07 1.55 15.64
CA GLN A 161 -23.23 2.76 15.59
C GLN A 161 -21.92 2.49 14.84
N TYR A 162 -21.39 1.27 14.99
CA TYR A 162 -20.21 0.78 14.33
C TYR A 162 -20.31 -0.73 14.08
N ARG A 163 -19.90 -1.18 12.91
CA ARG A 163 -19.86 -2.60 12.53
C ARG A 163 -18.48 -2.94 11.96
N TYR A 164 -18.11 -4.20 12.05
CA TYR A 164 -16.90 -4.69 11.43
C TYR A 164 -16.99 -4.54 9.90
N VAL A 165 -15.95 -3.95 9.31
CA VAL A 165 -15.74 -3.87 7.87
C VAL A 165 -14.28 -4.22 7.60
N ARG A 166 -14.04 -5.28 6.84
CA ARG A 166 -12.69 -5.68 6.48
C ARG A 166 -12.08 -4.67 5.53
N THR A 167 -10.94 -4.11 5.88
CA THR A 167 -10.19 -3.18 5.04
C THR A 167 -8.87 -3.80 4.62
N ILE A 168 -8.66 -3.90 3.32
CA ILE A 168 -7.49 -4.51 2.71
C ILE A 168 -6.68 -3.42 2.00
N LEU A 169 -5.40 -3.35 2.30
CA LEU A 169 -4.43 -2.44 1.71
C LEU A 169 -3.37 -3.29 1.00
N ALA A 170 -3.25 -3.16 -0.32
CA ALA A 170 -2.22 -3.87 -1.09
C ALA A 170 -1.28 -2.86 -1.77
N SER A 171 -0.01 -3.19 -1.85
CA SER A 171 0.96 -2.38 -2.59
C SER A 171 2.26 -3.13 -2.89
N ASN A 172 3.10 -2.54 -3.71
CA ASN A 172 4.50 -2.91 -3.81
C ASN A 172 5.29 -2.29 -2.64
N SER A 173 6.54 -2.73 -2.45
CA SER A 173 7.44 -2.25 -1.39
C SER A 173 8.07 -0.91 -1.80
N VAL A 174 7.35 0.19 -1.64
CA VAL A 174 7.80 1.51 -2.11
C VAL A 174 8.72 2.18 -1.09
N THR A 175 8.23 2.37 0.15
CA THR A 175 9.00 3.00 1.23
C THR A 175 8.51 2.56 2.61
N MET A 176 9.43 2.44 3.55
CA MET A 176 9.11 2.20 4.97
C MET A 176 8.53 3.44 5.67
N LEU A 177 8.70 4.62 5.09
CA LEU A 177 8.28 5.90 5.68
C LEU A 177 7.00 6.47 5.05
N ASN A 178 6.12 5.64 4.53
CA ASN A 178 4.84 6.10 3.98
C ASN A 178 3.84 6.52 5.09
N PRO A 179 2.82 7.34 4.75
CA PRO A 179 1.84 7.84 5.71
C PRO A 179 1.10 6.74 6.50
N TYR A 180 0.77 5.62 5.85
CA TYR A 180 0.06 4.50 6.48
C TYR A 180 0.92 3.80 7.53
N TYR A 181 2.16 3.46 7.21
CA TYR A 181 3.08 2.83 8.15
C TYR A 181 3.39 3.74 9.34
N LYS A 182 3.57 5.04 9.06
CA LYS A 182 3.81 6.03 10.11
C LYS A 182 2.62 6.14 11.05
N SER A 183 1.40 6.18 10.53
CA SER A 183 0.17 6.33 11.31
C SER A 183 -0.12 5.12 12.20
N ILE A 184 0.15 3.91 11.70
CA ILE A 184 -0.12 2.64 12.41
C ILE A 184 1.09 2.24 13.30
N GLY A 185 2.26 2.85 13.10
CA GLY A 185 3.49 2.53 13.83
C GLY A 185 4.30 1.37 13.25
N ILE A 186 3.94 0.87 12.07
CA ILE A 186 4.63 -0.23 11.38
C ILE A 186 6.10 0.08 11.13
N HIS A 187 6.45 1.33 10.77
CA HIS A 187 7.81 1.77 10.48
C HIS A 187 8.83 1.52 11.62
N LYS A 188 8.34 1.38 12.86
CA LYS A 188 9.18 1.06 14.04
C LYS A 188 9.43 -0.43 14.20
N MET A 189 8.59 -1.27 13.60
CA MET A 189 8.57 -2.72 13.79
C MET A 189 9.08 -3.47 12.56
N LEU A 190 9.01 -2.84 11.38
CA LEU A 190 9.29 -3.46 10.11
C LEU A 190 10.79 -3.75 9.96
N ARG A 191 11.12 -4.97 9.52
CA ARG A 191 12.47 -5.42 9.17
C ARG A 191 12.40 -6.18 7.86
N ASN A 192 13.50 -6.22 7.13
CA ASN A 192 13.55 -6.87 5.81
C ASN A 192 13.24 -8.37 5.86
N ASP A 193 13.53 -9.04 6.98
CA ASP A 193 13.30 -10.47 7.21
C ASP A 193 11.91 -10.80 7.78
N THR A 194 11.11 -9.79 8.11
CA THR A 194 9.81 -9.99 8.76
C THR A 194 8.75 -10.37 7.74
N LYS A 195 8.25 -11.59 7.80
CA LYS A 195 7.16 -12.03 6.92
C LYS A 195 5.78 -11.53 7.38
N PHE A 196 5.51 -11.59 8.68
CA PHE A 196 4.23 -11.17 9.25
C PHE A 196 4.44 -10.23 10.43
N LEU A 197 3.66 -9.15 10.46
CA LEU A 197 3.54 -8.24 11.60
C LEU A 197 2.09 -8.22 12.08
N ARG A 198 1.93 -7.93 13.38
CA ARG A 198 0.63 -7.80 14.03
C ARG A 198 0.64 -6.62 14.97
N GLY A 199 -0.46 -5.89 15.01
CA GLY A 199 -0.70 -4.85 16.00
C GLY A 199 -2.17 -4.86 16.41
N HIS A 200 -2.60 -3.86 17.14
CA HIS A 200 -3.98 -3.75 17.60
C HIS A 200 -4.91 -3.45 16.43
N GLY A 201 -5.79 -4.38 16.09
CA GLY A 201 -6.77 -4.27 15.00
C GLY A 201 -6.21 -4.45 13.58
N TRP A 202 -4.91 -4.76 13.40
CA TRP A 202 -4.32 -4.94 12.09
C TRP A 202 -3.31 -6.09 12.02
N VAL A 203 -3.14 -6.61 10.80
CA VAL A 203 -2.10 -7.57 10.43
C VAL A 203 -1.48 -7.19 9.09
N MET A 204 -0.20 -7.49 8.92
CA MET A 204 0.54 -7.23 7.69
C MET A 204 1.31 -8.47 7.26
N GLU A 205 1.38 -8.69 5.96
CA GLU A 205 2.27 -9.65 5.30
C GLU A 205 3.22 -8.93 4.36
N GLN A 206 4.52 -9.20 4.52
CA GLN A 206 5.51 -8.97 3.49
C GLN A 206 5.63 -10.25 2.66
N THR A 207 5.15 -10.21 1.43
CA THR A 207 5.17 -11.36 0.52
C THR A 207 6.27 -11.21 -0.51
N PHE A 208 6.86 -12.37 -0.89
CA PHE A 208 7.81 -12.44 -1.98
C PHE A 208 7.44 -13.60 -2.90
N ASN A 209 7.30 -13.31 -4.19
CA ASN A 209 7.02 -14.31 -5.20
C ASN A 209 8.26 -14.54 -6.07
N GLU A 210 8.99 -15.63 -5.79
CA GLU A 210 10.22 -15.97 -6.49
C GLU A 210 10.01 -16.20 -8.02
N SER A 211 8.88 -16.79 -8.42
CA SER A 211 8.63 -17.05 -9.83
C SER A 211 8.39 -15.75 -10.60
N ALA A 212 7.68 -14.80 -10.00
CA ALA A 212 7.48 -13.46 -10.54
C ALA A 212 8.82 -12.68 -10.60
N SER A 213 9.62 -12.77 -9.55
CA SER A 213 10.96 -12.19 -9.48
C SER A 213 11.86 -12.72 -10.61
N LYS A 214 11.97 -14.03 -10.73
CA LYS A 214 12.78 -14.68 -11.77
C LYS A 214 12.31 -14.33 -13.20
N SER A 215 11.00 -14.31 -13.43
CA SER A 215 10.44 -13.94 -14.74
C SER A 215 10.77 -12.50 -15.11
N LEU A 216 10.67 -11.59 -14.14
CA LEU A 216 10.95 -10.18 -14.37
C LEU A 216 12.45 -9.93 -14.57
N SER A 217 13.31 -10.43 -13.68
CA SER A 217 14.77 -10.25 -13.77
C SER A 217 15.40 -10.95 -14.98
N SER A 218 14.79 -12.02 -15.47
CA SER A 218 15.27 -12.71 -16.68
C SER A 218 14.81 -12.04 -17.99
N SER A 219 13.87 -11.09 -17.93
CA SER A 219 13.36 -10.41 -19.13
C SER A 219 14.45 -9.58 -19.81
N GLY A 220 14.39 -9.50 -21.15
CA GLY A 220 15.29 -8.65 -21.93
C GLY A 220 15.17 -7.18 -21.56
N PHE A 221 13.96 -6.74 -21.17
CA PHE A 221 13.70 -5.39 -20.72
C PHE A 221 14.46 -5.07 -19.42
N SER A 222 14.31 -5.89 -18.38
CA SER A 222 15.01 -5.67 -17.09
C SER A 222 16.53 -5.75 -17.23
N LYS A 223 17.04 -6.57 -18.15
CA LYS A 223 18.49 -6.66 -18.43
C LYS A 223 19.05 -5.44 -19.16
N ALA A 224 18.20 -4.65 -19.83
CA ALA A 224 18.62 -3.43 -20.53
C ALA A 224 18.79 -2.24 -19.57
N PHE A 225 18.21 -2.31 -18.38
CA PHE A 225 18.28 -1.27 -17.36
C PHE A 225 18.94 -1.84 -16.10
N ASP A 226 20.14 -1.36 -15.79
CA ASP A 226 20.87 -1.68 -14.56
C ASP A 226 20.65 -0.54 -13.56
N ASP A 227 19.45 -0.48 -12.99
CA ASP A 227 19.04 0.55 -12.05
C ASP A 227 18.29 -0.02 -10.83
N GLY A 228 18.17 0.78 -9.77
CA GLY A 228 17.48 0.41 -8.53
C GLY A 228 15.99 0.05 -8.71
N TYR A 229 15.37 0.46 -9.83
CA TYR A 229 13.99 0.10 -10.14
C TYR A 229 13.84 -1.39 -10.50
N SER A 230 14.82 -1.96 -11.18
CA SER A 230 14.84 -3.40 -11.49
C SER A 230 14.90 -4.24 -10.20
N ASP A 231 15.72 -3.84 -9.23
CA ASP A 231 15.82 -4.49 -7.92
C ASP A 231 14.52 -4.34 -7.11
N TYR A 232 13.95 -3.14 -7.08
CA TYR A 232 12.65 -2.89 -6.44
C TYR A 232 11.56 -3.79 -7.03
N ALA A 233 11.46 -3.85 -8.34
CA ALA A 233 10.41 -4.60 -9.01
C ALA A 233 10.55 -6.12 -8.80
N SER A 234 11.79 -6.64 -8.77
CA SER A 234 12.07 -8.08 -8.73
C SER A 234 12.38 -8.62 -7.34
N GLN A 235 13.13 -7.89 -6.50
CA GLN A 235 13.73 -8.42 -5.27
C GLN A 235 13.04 -7.98 -3.98
N ASN A 236 11.89 -7.27 -4.06
CA ASN A 236 11.18 -6.73 -2.90
C ASN A 236 12.02 -5.74 -2.06
N VAL A 237 12.95 -5.06 -2.71
CA VAL A 237 13.70 -3.97 -2.11
C VAL A 237 12.81 -2.71 -2.11
N TYR A 238 12.86 -1.91 -1.07
CA TYR A 238 12.10 -0.66 -1.02
C TYR A 238 12.65 0.37 -2.01
N LEU A 239 11.81 0.85 -2.92
CA LEU A 239 12.21 1.74 -4.02
C LEU A 239 12.86 3.03 -3.53
N ASN A 240 12.27 3.65 -2.51
CA ASN A 240 12.60 5.01 -2.08
C ASN A 240 13.43 5.07 -0.78
N ASP A 241 13.82 3.95 -0.19
CA ASP A 241 14.52 3.98 1.10
C ASP A 241 16.02 4.18 0.98
N ASN A 242 16.57 4.05 -0.22
CA ASN A 242 18.02 4.15 -0.42
C ASN A 242 18.50 5.55 -0.79
N GLU A 243 17.63 6.44 -1.30
CA GLU A 243 18.09 7.73 -1.83
C GLU A 243 17.18 8.94 -1.54
N THR A 244 15.89 8.76 -1.30
CA THR A 244 14.91 9.85 -1.31
C THR A 244 15.04 10.84 -0.15
N PHE A 245 15.79 10.51 0.88
CA PHE A 245 16.06 11.39 2.03
C PHE A 245 17.53 11.72 2.19
N ILE A 246 18.37 11.33 1.22
CA ILE A 246 19.79 11.66 1.21
C ILE A 246 19.98 12.84 0.27
N GLU A 247 19.94 14.03 0.81
CA GLU A 247 20.40 15.21 0.12
C GLU A 247 21.90 15.09 -0.09
N HIS A 248 22.37 15.00 -1.35
CA HIS A 248 23.79 14.97 -1.66
C HIS A 248 24.39 16.37 -1.49
N ILE A 249 24.82 16.71 -0.30
CA ILE A 249 25.45 17.98 -0.01
C ILE A 249 26.89 17.94 -0.55
N LYS A 250 27.21 18.86 -1.46
CA LYS A 250 28.57 19.04 -1.98
C LYS A 250 29.20 20.19 -1.23
N GLY A 251 30.34 19.96 -0.59
CA GLY A 251 31.09 21.02 0.13
C GLY A 251 32.13 20.43 1.05
N LYS A 252 32.90 21.32 1.68
CA LYS A 252 33.86 20.92 2.72
C LYS A 252 33.12 20.52 3.97
N CYS A 253 33.35 19.32 4.45
CA CYS A 253 32.72 18.81 5.66
C CYS A 253 33.74 18.28 6.65
N ARG A 254 33.43 18.33 7.93
CA ARG A 254 34.18 17.66 8.99
C ARG A 254 33.45 16.36 9.36
N TYR A 255 34.17 15.27 9.40
CA TYR A 255 33.67 14.02 10.00
C TYR A 255 33.57 14.18 11.51
N ILE A 256 32.43 13.83 12.09
CA ILE A 256 32.20 13.91 13.53
C ILE A 256 32.30 12.53 14.18
N ALA A 257 31.52 11.56 13.69
CA ALA A 257 31.43 10.23 14.29
C ALA A 257 30.83 9.21 13.33
N THR A 258 31.01 7.93 13.65
CA THR A 258 30.23 6.81 13.09
C THR A 258 29.30 6.27 14.14
N ILE A 259 28.00 6.13 13.81
CA ILE A 259 27.01 5.46 14.63
C ILE A 259 26.75 4.07 14.05
N LYS A 260 26.76 3.06 14.91
CA LYS A 260 26.30 1.71 14.56
C LYS A 260 24.86 1.55 15.01
N HIS A 261 23.98 1.16 14.09
CA HIS A 261 22.60 0.79 14.39
C HIS A 261 22.27 -0.56 13.73
N GLY A 262 22.11 -1.59 14.54
CA GLY A 262 22.00 -2.96 14.06
C GLY A 262 23.30 -3.41 13.36
N GLN A 263 23.19 -3.80 12.09
CA GLN A 263 24.33 -4.17 11.24
C GLN A 263 24.82 -3.03 10.33
N LYS A 264 24.16 -1.87 10.37
CA LYS A 264 24.51 -0.71 9.54
C LYS A 264 25.34 0.29 10.31
N TYR A 265 26.20 1.00 9.57
CA TYR A 265 27.03 2.08 10.08
C TYR A 265 26.67 3.37 9.35
N TYR A 266 26.56 4.46 10.10
CA TYR A 266 26.21 5.79 9.59
C TYR A 266 27.30 6.77 9.95
N ALA A 267 27.81 7.53 8.95
CA ALA A 267 28.75 8.62 9.18
C ALA A 267 28.00 9.93 9.45
N ILE A 268 28.39 10.62 10.49
CA ILE A 268 27.93 11.97 10.81
C ILE A 268 28.98 12.95 10.34
N ARG A 269 28.57 13.92 9.52
CA ARG A 269 29.42 14.97 8.98
C ARG A 269 28.79 16.32 9.19
N GLU A 270 29.60 17.34 9.46
CA GLU A 270 29.19 18.73 9.62
C GLU A 270 29.68 19.54 8.43
N PHE A 271 28.78 20.26 7.78
CA PHE A 271 29.07 21.21 6.71
C PHE A 271 28.99 22.61 7.27
N PHE A 272 30.16 23.24 7.48
CA PHE A 272 30.26 24.51 8.22
C PHE A 272 29.63 25.69 7.49
N GLU A 273 29.75 25.69 6.16
CA GLU A 273 29.28 26.79 5.33
C GLU A 273 27.75 26.89 5.33
N ASP A 274 27.08 25.74 5.47
CA ASP A 274 25.61 25.63 5.43
C ASP A 274 24.98 25.46 6.83
N GLY A 275 25.80 25.26 7.87
CA GLY A 275 25.32 25.00 9.24
C GLY A 275 24.52 23.68 9.38
N ILE A 276 24.80 22.70 8.54
CA ILE A 276 24.03 21.44 8.44
C ILE A 276 24.85 20.28 8.99
N VAL A 277 24.20 19.42 9.78
CA VAL A 277 24.72 18.12 10.17
C VAL A 277 24.08 17.05 9.26
N TYR A 278 24.92 16.34 8.55
CA TYR A 278 24.52 15.34 7.56
C TYR A 278 24.83 13.92 8.05
N VAL A 279 23.89 13.00 7.87
CA VAL A 279 24.04 11.59 8.23
C VAL A 279 23.85 10.74 6.99
N ASN A 280 24.86 9.97 6.61
CA ASN A 280 24.82 9.08 5.45
C ASN A 280 25.32 7.68 5.78
N ASP A 281 25.00 6.72 4.93
CA ASP A 281 25.56 5.37 5.03
C ASP A 281 27.09 5.43 5.02
N CYS A 282 27.71 4.80 6.02
CA CYS A 282 29.16 4.71 6.12
C CYS A 282 29.61 3.34 5.61
N LEU A 283 30.26 3.32 4.45
CA LEU A 283 31.06 2.18 4.07
C LEU A 283 32.36 2.28 4.87
N LEU A 284 32.59 1.37 5.81
CA LEU A 284 33.77 1.35 6.71
C LEU A 284 35.13 1.51 6.00
N TYR A 285 35.19 1.20 4.70
CA TYR A 285 36.37 1.31 3.86
C TYR A 285 36.62 2.71 3.31
N THR A 286 35.67 3.65 3.44
CA THR A 286 35.77 5.03 2.91
C THR A 286 35.77 6.09 4.02
N SER A 287 35.67 5.72 5.28
CA SER A 287 35.85 6.66 6.39
C SER A 287 37.32 7.10 6.46
N PRO A 288 37.65 8.39 6.37
CA PRO A 288 39.00 8.84 6.64
C PRO A 288 39.37 8.43 8.07
N SER A 289 40.59 7.93 8.23
CA SER A 289 41.15 7.66 9.54
C SER A 289 41.13 8.94 10.39
N PRO A 290 40.85 8.87 11.71
CA PRO A 290 40.95 10.05 12.58
C PRO A 290 42.33 10.73 12.60
N ARG A 291 43.33 10.17 11.90
CA ARG A 291 44.70 10.72 11.80
C ARG A 291 44.90 11.60 10.56
N ASP A 292 43.90 11.71 9.68
CA ASP A 292 44.04 12.49 8.41
C ASP A 292 43.25 13.80 8.48
N SER A 293 42.99 14.34 9.67
CA SER A 293 42.37 15.66 9.90
C SER A 293 43.35 16.64 10.49
#